data_8b6710959d37a6ab696eea54944ffece
#
_entry.id   8b6710959d37a6ab696eea54944ffece
#
_cell.length_a   1.000
_cell.length_b   1.000
_cell.length_c   1.000
_cell.angle_alpha   90.00
_cell.angle_beta   90.00
_cell.angle_gamma   90.00
#
_symmetry.space_group_name_H-M   'P 1'
#
loop_
_entity.id
_entity.type
_entity.pdbx_description
1 polymer ?
#
loop_
_entity_poly.entity_id
_entity_poly.type
_entity_poly.pdbx_seq_one_letter_code
_entity_poly.pdbx_strand_id
1 'polypeptide(L)'
;MVPHFEKMLYDNALLLRVYAHLWRATGDDLALRVAHETADFLLRDLRTDQGAFASALDADTVVDGHSHEGLTYAWTPAQLVEVLGPDDAERAARLLGVTASGTFEAGASTLQLRQDPDDLPWWARVRARLLA
;
A
#
# COMPACT_ATOMS: atom_id res chain seq x y z
N MET A 1 14.29 6.01 2.60
CA MET A 1 13.73 5.49 3.88
C MET A 1 12.93 4.24 3.55
N VAL A 2 13.22 3.14 4.20
CA VAL A 2 12.48 1.88 4.06
C VAL A 2 11.45 1.81 5.19
N PRO A 3 10.17 1.53 4.92
CA PRO A 3 9.16 1.39 5.96
C PRO A 3 9.36 0.09 6.74
N HIS A 4 8.81 0.02 7.94
CA HIS A 4 8.60 -1.25 8.63
C HIS A 4 7.42 -1.97 7.96
N PHE A 5 7.61 -3.22 7.54
CA PHE A 5 6.62 -3.92 6.71
C PHE A 5 5.51 -4.60 7.51
N GLU A 6 5.71 -4.84 8.79
CA GLU A 6 4.67 -5.41 9.66
C GLU A 6 3.48 -4.45 9.79
N LYS A 7 2.26 -4.96 9.63
CA LYS A 7 1.01 -4.17 9.69
C LYS A 7 0.31 -4.43 11.02
N MET A 8 0.38 -3.46 11.93
CA MET A 8 -0.21 -3.60 13.27
C MET A 8 -1.66 -3.11 13.32
N LEU A 9 -2.55 -3.88 13.92
CA LEU A 9 -3.94 -3.48 14.13
C LEU A 9 -4.06 -2.20 14.96
N TYR A 10 -3.27 -2.08 16.04
CA TYR A 10 -3.36 -0.93 16.94
C TYR A 10 -2.94 0.37 16.27
N ASP A 11 -1.91 0.35 15.40
CA ASP A 11 -1.48 1.53 14.64
C ASP A 11 -2.57 2.01 13.69
N ASN A 12 -3.15 1.07 12.94
CA ASN A 12 -4.24 1.37 12.01
C ASN A 12 -5.49 1.88 12.74
N ALA A 13 -5.84 1.29 13.89
CA ALA A 13 -6.98 1.73 14.68
C ALA A 13 -6.79 3.15 15.23
N LEU A 14 -5.59 3.49 15.70
CA LEU A 14 -5.25 4.83 16.18
C LEU A 14 -5.26 5.85 15.03
N LEU A 15 -4.68 5.52 13.88
CA LEU A 15 -4.68 6.37 12.69
C LEU A 15 -6.11 6.61 12.19
N LEU A 16 -6.91 5.56 12.05
CA LEU A 16 -8.32 5.68 11.67
C LEU A 16 -9.07 6.66 12.58
N ARG A 17 -8.88 6.54 13.90
CA ARG A 17 -9.49 7.45 14.88
C ARG A 17 -9.03 8.89 14.68
N VAL A 18 -7.71 9.11 14.53
CA VAL A 18 -7.14 10.46 14.37
C VAL A 18 -7.67 11.13 13.10
N TYR A 19 -7.63 10.44 11.96
CA TYR A 19 -8.09 10.98 10.68
C TYR A 19 -9.61 11.22 10.65
N ALA A 20 -10.43 10.34 11.25
CA ALA A 20 -11.85 10.56 11.40
C ALA A 20 -12.17 11.81 12.25
N HIS A 21 -11.41 12.04 13.32
CA HIS A 21 -11.55 13.24 14.15
C HIS A 21 -11.08 14.50 13.41
N LEU A 22 -9.96 14.43 12.68
CA LEU A 22 -9.45 15.53 11.89
C LEU A 22 -10.49 15.96 10.83
N TRP A 23 -11.03 15.01 10.07
CA TRP A 23 -12.09 15.29 9.11
C TRP A 23 -13.31 15.97 9.76
N ARG A 24 -13.81 15.45 10.88
CA ARG A 24 -14.94 16.05 11.59
C ARG A 24 -14.68 17.47 12.08
N ALA A 25 -13.43 17.80 12.40
CA ALA A 25 -13.05 19.12 12.90
C ALA A 25 -12.79 20.12 11.77
N THR A 26 -12.29 19.68 10.62
CA THR A 26 -11.76 20.54 9.55
C THR A 26 -12.51 20.43 8.22
N GLY A 27 -13.19 19.32 7.96
CA GLY A 27 -13.72 18.98 6.64
C GLY A 27 -12.65 18.61 5.61
N ASP A 28 -11.43 18.29 6.03
CA ASP A 28 -10.29 17.98 5.15
C ASP A 28 -10.52 16.69 4.36
N ASP A 29 -10.57 16.79 3.04
CA ASP A 29 -10.82 15.66 2.13
C ASP A 29 -9.72 14.59 2.18
N LEU A 30 -8.46 14.98 2.42
CA LEU A 30 -7.38 14.02 2.63
C LEU A 30 -7.64 13.19 3.89
N ALA A 31 -8.07 13.83 4.97
CA ALA A 31 -8.38 13.13 6.21
C ALA A 31 -9.53 12.13 6.04
N LEU A 32 -10.57 12.50 5.30
CA LEU A 32 -11.68 11.60 4.96
C LEU A 32 -11.20 10.40 4.14
N ARG A 33 -10.41 10.65 3.08
CA ARG A 33 -9.86 9.61 2.23
C ARG A 33 -9.00 8.62 3.03
N VAL A 34 -8.06 9.11 3.85
CA VAL A 34 -7.20 8.25 4.66
C VAL A 34 -8.01 7.42 5.66
N ALA A 35 -9.04 8.01 6.29
CA ALA A 35 -9.91 7.27 7.18
C ALA A 35 -10.64 6.11 6.46
N HIS A 36 -11.20 6.36 5.28
CA HIS A 36 -11.84 5.31 4.47
C HIS A 36 -10.86 4.23 4.04
N GLU A 37 -9.70 4.61 3.49
CA GLU A 37 -8.70 3.65 3.01
C GLU A 37 -8.13 2.79 4.15
N THR A 38 -7.96 3.36 5.33
CA THR A 38 -7.55 2.61 6.53
C THR A 38 -8.64 1.62 6.98
N ALA A 39 -9.91 2.03 6.96
CA ALA A 39 -11.02 1.14 7.28
C ALA A 39 -11.14 -0.02 6.28
N ASP A 40 -11.01 0.28 4.97
CA ASP A 40 -11.04 -0.73 3.91
C ASP A 40 -9.88 -1.74 4.06
N PHE A 41 -8.68 -1.26 4.38
CA PHE A 41 -7.53 -2.13 4.68
C PHE A 41 -7.82 -3.07 5.86
N LEU A 42 -8.31 -2.53 6.97
CA LEU A 42 -8.64 -3.33 8.15
C LEU A 42 -9.66 -4.43 7.84
N LEU A 43 -10.70 -4.08 7.07
CA LEU A 43 -11.77 -5.01 6.71
C LEU A 43 -11.33 -6.07 5.69
N ARG A 44 -10.44 -5.73 4.77
CA ARG A 44 -9.96 -6.63 3.71
C ARG A 44 -8.84 -7.53 4.22
N ASP A 45 -7.85 -6.97 4.93
CA ASP A 45 -6.59 -7.66 5.21
C ASP A 45 -6.46 -8.19 6.65
N LEU A 46 -7.06 -7.50 7.64
CA LEU A 46 -6.93 -7.88 9.05
C LEU A 46 -8.15 -8.59 9.62
N ARG A 47 -9.30 -8.51 8.96
CA ARG A 47 -10.51 -9.19 9.44
C ARG A 47 -10.41 -10.70 9.22
N THR A 48 -10.68 -11.47 10.27
CA THR A 48 -10.72 -12.94 10.22
C THR A 48 -12.10 -13.44 9.78
N ASP A 49 -12.16 -14.69 9.32
CA ASP A 49 -13.44 -15.36 8.95
C ASP A 49 -14.43 -15.43 10.10
N GLN A 50 -13.93 -15.45 11.35
CA GLN A 50 -14.75 -15.45 12.57
C GLN A 50 -15.30 -14.06 12.93
N GLY A 51 -14.95 -13.01 12.16
CA GLY A 51 -15.41 -11.64 12.37
C GLY A 51 -14.60 -10.85 13.41
N ALA A 52 -13.49 -11.41 13.91
CA ALA A 52 -12.50 -10.71 14.70
C ALA A 52 -11.47 -10.01 13.80
N PHE A 53 -10.43 -9.37 14.39
CA PHE A 53 -9.30 -8.83 13.69
C PHE A 53 -8.01 -9.47 14.18
N ALA A 54 -7.12 -9.82 13.24
CA ALA A 54 -5.75 -10.22 13.55
C ALA A 54 -4.99 -9.02 14.17
N SER A 55 -4.11 -9.29 15.13
CA SER A 55 -3.34 -8.24 15.81
C SER A 55 -2.28 -7.62 14.89
N ALA A 56 -1.76 -8.39 13.94
CA ALA A 56 -0.77 -7.97 12.97
C ALA A 56 -0.81 -8.84 11.71
N LEU A 57 -0.25 -8.33 10.61
CA LEU A 57 0.24 -9.11 9.49
C LEU A 57 1.76 -9.08 9.51
N ASP A 58 2.37 -10.26 9.38
CA ASP A 58 3.81 -10.43 9.34
C ASP A 58 4.44 -9.65 8.18
N ALA A 59 5.64 -9.17 8.40
CA ALA A 59 6.48 -8.55 7.38
C ALA A 59 7.07 -9.59 6.41
N ASP A 60 7.17 -10.83 6.86
CA ASP A 60 7.89 -11.90 6.17
C ASP A 60 6.99 -12.68 5.21
N THR A 61 7.60 -13.03 4.08
CA THR A 61 7.03 -13.97 3.11
C THR A 61 7.97 -15.15 2.93
N VAL A 62 7.46 -16.37 3.04
CA VAL A 62 8.27 -17.58 2.85
C VAL A 62 8.23 -17.98 1.37
N VAL A 63 9.43 -18.01 0.73
CA VAL A 63 9.63 -18.49 -0.63
C VAL A 63 10.75 -19.53 -0.61
N ASP A 64 10.52 -20.71 -1.17
CA ASP A 64 11.48 -21.82 -1.22
C ASP A 64 12.08 -22.20 0.16
N GLY A 65 11.27 -22.08 1.22
CA GLY A 65 11.70 -22.38 2.60
C GLY A 65 12.54 -21.29 3.27
N HIS A 66 12.75 -20.16 2.63
CA HIS A 66 13.45 -19.00 3.17
C HIS A 66 12.49 -17.84 3.46
N SER A 67 12.67 -17.17 4.59
CA SER A 67 11.92 -15.98 4.95
C SER A 67 12.53 -14.74 4.32
N HIS A 68 11.68 -13.90 3.72
CA HIS A 68 12.06 -12.65 3.07
C HIS A 68 11.19 -11.52 3.59
N GLU A 69 11.78 -10.59 4.33
CA GLU A 69 11.05 -9.42 4.82
C GLU A 69 10.71 -8.46 3.66
N GLY A 70 9.47 -8.03 3.61
CA GLY A 70 9.00 -7.01 2.68
C GLY A 70 8.85 -7.43 1.22
N LEU A 71 9.07 -8.71 0.89
CA LEU A 71 9.06 -9.20 -0.50
C LEU A 71 7.76 -8.87 -1.25
N THR A 72 6.61 -9.04 -0.61
CA THR A 72 5.29 -8.78 -1.20
C THR A 72 4.89 -7.29 -1.21
N TYR A 73 5.71 -6.42 -0.61
CA TYR A 73 5.47 -4.98 -0.51
C TYR A 73 6.42 -4.15 -1.37
N ALA A 74 7.34 -4.81 -2.08
CA ALA A 74 8.31 -4.15 -2.94
C ALA A 74 8.11 -4.59 -4.39
N TRP A 75 8.27 -3.65 -5.31
CA TRP A 75 7.96 -3.83 -6.72
C TRP A 75 9.16 -3.51 -7.61
N THR A 76 9.36 -4.31 -8.65
CA THR A 76 10.29 -4.02 -9.74
C THR A 76 9.54 -3.38 -10.92
N PRO A 77 10.25 -2.64 -11.82
CA PRO A 77 9.62 -2.15 -13.05
C PRO A 77 9.02 -3.27 -13.92
N ALA A 78 9.66 -4.44 -13.95
CA ALA A 78 9.17 -5.59 -14.74
C ALA A 78 7.81 -6.10 -14.22
N GLN A 79 7.64 -6.21 -12.91
CA GLN A 79 6.36 -6.60 -12.31
C GLN A 79 5.26 -5.57 -12.58
N LEU A 80 5.59 -4.27 -12.56
CA LEU A 80 4.62 -3.23 -12.95
C LEU A 80 4.18 -3.40 -14.40
N VAL A 81 5.10 -3.70 -15.33
CA VAL A 81 4.77 -3.95 -16.74
C VAL A 81 3.89 -5.17 -16.90
N GLU A 82 4.20 -6.26 -16.20
CA GLU A 82 3.42 -7.49 -16.22
C GLU A 82 1.96 -7.26 -15.78
N VAL A 83 1.80 -6.52 -14.67
CA VAL A 83 0.47 -6.28 -14.08
C VAL A 83 -0.31 -5.19 -14.82
N LEU A 84 0.33 -4.08 -15.20
CA LEU A 84 -0.34 -2.88 -15.71
C LEU A 84 -0.28 -2.72 -17.23
N GLY A 85 0.69 -3.38 -17.91
CA GLY A 85 1.07 -3.08 -19.28
C GLY A 85 2.08 -1.90 -19.33
N PRO A 86 2.78 -1.71 -20.49
CA PRO A 86 3.93 -0.81 -20.58
C PRO A 86 3.59 0.66 -20.26
N ASP A 87 2.50 1.19 -20.82
CA ASP A 87 2.16 2.61 -20.70
C ASP A 87 1.75 2.99 -19.26
N ASP A 88 0.85 2.21 -18.66
CA ASP A 88 0.41 2.42 -17.28
C ASP A 88 1.53 2.13 -16.28
N ALA A 89 2.40 1.15 -16.57
CA ALA A 89 3.55 0.82 -15.72
C ALA A 89 4.56 1.96 -15.65
N GLU A 90 4.89 2.61 -16.79
CA GLU A 90 5.80 3.75 -16.79
C GLU A 90 5.28 4.92 -15.97
N ARG A 91 3.99 5.25 -16.14
CA ARG A 91 3.33 6.31 -15.37
C ARG A 91 3.25 5.97 -13.89
N ALA A 92 2.89 4.72 -13.54
CA ALA A 92 2.84 4.23 -12.17
C ALA A 92 4.22 4.22 -11.51
N ALA A 93 5.28 3.78 -12.22
CA ALA A 93 6.64 3.78 -11.71
C ALA A 93 7.11 5.19 -11.33
N ARG A 94 6.82 6.21 -12.17
CA ARG A 94 7.14 7.61 -11.84
C ARG A 94 6.37 8.10 -10.61
N LEU A 95 5.07 7.84 -10.54
CA LEU A 95 4.21 8.27 -9.45
C LEU A 95 4.59 7.64 -8.11
N LEU A 96 4.92 6.35 -8.14
CA LEU A 96 5.18 5.53 -6.95
C LEU A 96 6.68 5.43 -6.58
N GLY A 97 7.56 6.04 -7.37
CA GLY A 97 9.00 6.04 -7.12
C GLY A 97 9.68 4.68 -7.35
N VAL A 98 9.14 3.85 -8.26
CA VAL A 98 9.76 2.58 -8.67
C VAL A 98 10.84 2.86 -9.71
N THR A 99 12.07 2.42 -9.45
CA THR A 99 13.23 2.69 -10.30
C THR A 99 13.94 1.41 -10.73
N ALA A 100 14.73 1.47 -11.79
CA ALA A 100 15.50 0.32 -12.28
C ALA A 100 16.59 -0.16 -11.29
N SER A 101 17.13 0.76 -10.49
CA SER A 101 18.12 0.42 -9.44
C SER A 101 17.49 -0.07 -8.15
N GLY A 102 16.18 0.12 -8.00
CA GLY A 102 15.45 -0.12 -6.76
C GLY A 102 15.70 0.92 -5.67
N THR A 103 14.83 0.97 -4.70
CA THR A 103 14.98 1.73 -3.45
C THR A 103 15.05 0.80 -2.23
N PHE A 104 14.99 -0.50 -2.47
CA PHE A 104 15.05 -1.61 -1.52
C PHE A 104 15.92 -2.73 -2.09
N GLU A 105 15.90 -3.91 -1.50
CA GLU A 105 16.74 -5.05 -1.86
C GLU A 105 16.45 -5.60 -3.27
N ALA A 106 17.43 -6.26 -3.87
CA ALA A 106 17.34 -6.97 -5.14
C ALA A 106 16.76 -6.15 -6.32
N GLY A 107 16.97 -4.82 -6.34
CA GLY A 107 16.46 -3.94 -7.39
C GLY A 107 14.95 -3.65 -7.31
N ALA A 108 14.28 -4.08 -6.23
CA ALA A 108 12.90 -3.73 -5.97
C ALA A 108 12.78 -2.35 -5.30
N SER A 109 11.61 -1.78 -5.34
CA SER A 109 11.29 -0.48 -4.72
C SER A 109 10.06 -0.59 -3.84
N THR A 110 10.12 0.02 -2.66
CA THR A 110 8.91 0.29 -1.88
C THR A 110 8.10 1.39 -2.54
N LEU A 111 6.78 1.22 -2.62
CA LEU A 111 5.90 2.20 -3.24
C LEU A 111 5.79 3.47 -2.37
N GLN A 112 6.03 4.63 -2.97
CA GLN A 112 6.01 5.92 -2.29
C GLN A 112 5.14 6.92 -3.05
N LEU A 113 3.92 7.15 -2.58
CA LEU A 113 3.03 8.19 -3.12
C LEU A 113 3.37 9.53 -2.46
N ARG A 114 4.26 10.32 -3.10
CA ARG A 114 4.75 11.61 -2.55
C ARG A 114 3.87 12.79 -2.91
N GLN A 115 3.01 12.63 -3.89
CA GLN A 115 2.03 13.63 -4.33
C GLN A 115 0.78 12.92 -4.84
N ASP A 116 -0.35 13.59 -4.74
CA ASP A 116 -1.61 13.01 -5.21
C ASP A 116 -1.62 12.84 -6.73
N PRO A 117 -2.26 11.77 -7.23
CA PRO A 117 -2.45 11.58 -8.66
C PRO A 117 -3.32 12.68 -9.26
N ASP A 118 -2.93 13.18 -10.42
CA ASP A 118 -3.68 14.17 -11.20
C ASP A 118 -4.91 13.58 -11.93
N ASP A 119 -4.92 12.27 -12.16
CA ASP A 119 -5.97 11.51 -12.86
C ASP A 119 -6.53 10.43 -11.91
N LEU A 120 -7.54 10.80 -11.13
CA LEU A 120 -8.15 9.90 -10.16
C LEU A 120 -8.82 8.66 -10.78
N PRO A 121 -9.52 8.72 -11.94
CA PRO A 121 -10.04 7.54 -12.62
C PRO A 121 -8.94 6.57 -13.05
N TRP A 122 -7.84 7.07 -13.62
CA TRP A 122 -6.68 6.25 -13.96
C TRP A 122 -6.08 5.60 -12.71
N TRP A 123 -5.86 6.38 -11.65
CA TRP A 123 -5.30 5.88 -10.41
C TRP A 123 -6.15 4.80 -9.77
N ALA A 124 -7.46 4.96 -9.76
CA ALA A 124 -8.38 3.94 -9.24
C ALA A 124 -8.23 2.60 -9.97
N ARG A 125 -8.09 2.60 -11.31
CA ARG A 125 -7.86 1.39 -12.10
C ARG A 125 -6.51 0.75 -11.80
N VAL A 126 -5.43 1.57 -11.77
CA VAL A 126 -4.07 1.10 -11.46
C VAL A 126 -4.02 0.48 -10.07
N ARG A 127 -4.55 1.18 -9.09
CA ARG A 127 -4.60 0.71 -7.70
C ARG A 127 -5.34 -0.63 -7.56
N ALA A 128 -6.48 -0.76 -8.23
CA ALA A 128 -7.25 -2.02 -8.21
C ALA A 128 -6.44 -3.20 -8.79
N ARG A 129 -5.66 -2.97 -9.86
CA ARG A 129 -4.80 -4.01 -10.47
C ARG A 129 -3.58 -4.35 -9.62
N LEU A 130 -3.03 -3.39 -8.88
CA LEU A 130 -1.90 -3.64 -7.97
C LEU A 130 -2.32 -4.34 -6.67
N LEU A 131 -3.62 -4.34 -6.35
CA LEU A 131 -4.18 -5.01 -5.17
C LEU A 131 -4.72 -6.42 -5.46
N ALA A 132 -4.89 -6.79 -6.73
CA ALA A 132 -5.41 -8.10 -7.16
C ALA A 132 -4.33 -9.19 -7.13
#